data_809c238aed50ee9bd2cbb2a518f356d3
#
_entry.id   809c238aed50ee9bd2cbb2a518f356d3
#
_cell.length_a   1.000
_cell.length_b   1.000
_cell.length_c   1.000
_cell.angle_alpha   90.00
_cell.angle_beta   90.00
_cell.angle_gamma   90.00
#
_symmetry.space_group_name_H-M   'P 1'
#
loop_
_entity.id
_entity.type
_entity.pdbx_description
1 polymer ?
#
loop_
_entity_poly.entity_id
_entity_poly.type
_entity_poly.pdbx_seq_one_letter_code
_entity_poly.pdbx_strand_id
1 'polypeptide(L)'
;LAGDRLEAFSYLAAGLISRGEVRVHGCSQDRLVTAITTLARMGAQIEITDEWITASAPSGLRPAAVHTDTHPGFVTDWQQPLMVLFTQADGMSVLHETVFENRLVYVPALQKMGGEIEVFAACLGGPACRFHDTNSVHSAVIRGASKLRGADVTMPDVRAGFSAVLAAAVADQPSLLRGIHHIERGYHRPFEQFASLGLTIRRG
;
A
#
# COMPACT_ATOMS: atom_id res chain seq x y z
N LEU A 1 1.78 -24.67 4.28
CA LEU A 1 0.84 -23.73 3.67
C LEU A 1 1.61 -22.68 2.88
N ALA A 2 1.17 -22.38 1.66
CA ALA A 2 1.78 -21.30 0.88
C ALA A 2 1.46 -19.95 1.56
N GLY A 3 2.48 -19.08 1.68
CA GLY A 3 2.31 -17.75 2.29
C GLY A 3 1.30 -16.88 1.54
N ASP A 4 0.63 -15.98 2.27
CA ASP A 4 -0.32 -15.04 1.68
C ASP A 4 0.44 -13.92 0.96
N ARG A 5 0.28 -13.83 -0.38
CA ARG A 5 0.91 -12.81 -1.21
C ARG A 5 0.43 -11.38 -0.90
N LEU A 6 -0.79 -11.22 -0.37
CA LEU A 6 -1.33 -9.92 -0.03
C LEU A 6 -0.69 -9.40 1.25
N GLU A 7 -0.55 -10.28 2.23
CA GLU A 7 0.15 -9.99 3.47
C GLU A 7 1.65 -9.75 3.22
N ALA A 8 2.29 -10.58 2.39
CA ALA A 8 3.69 -10.43 2.01
C ALA A 8 3.98 -9.06 1.40
N PHE A 9 3.18 -8.63 0.40
CA PHE A 9 3.34 -7.31 -0.21
C PHE A 9 3.17 -6.18 0.80
N SER A 10 2.22 -6.31 1.71
CA SER A 10 1.94 -5.30 2.73
C SER A 10 3.12 -5.10 3.69
N TYR A 11 3.81 -6.17 4.09
CA TYR A 11 5.02 -6.06 4.92
C TYR A 11 6.25 -5.60 4.14
N LEU A 12 6.41 -5.98 2.87
CA LEU A 12 7.44 -5.38 2.01
C LEU A 12 7.25 -3.87 1.89
N ALA A 13 5.99 -3.42 1.72
CA ALA A 13 5.67 -2.00 1.73
C ALA A 13 6.01 -1.32 3.06
N ALA A 14 5.82 -1.98 4.20
CA ALA A 14 6.20 -1.46 5.52
C ALA A 14 7.71 -1.18 5.63
N GLY A 15 8.55 -2.08 5.13
CA GLY A 15 10.00 -1.88 5.07
C GLY A 15 10.39 -0.69 4.21
N LEU A 16 9.81 -0.61 3.01
CA LEU A 16 10.14 0.44 2.04
C LEU A 16 9.72 1.83 2.51
N ILE A 17 8.53 1.97 3.07
CA ILE A 17 7.98 3.27 3.52
C ILE A 17 8.74 3.80 4.74
N SER A 18 9.23 2.93 5.62
CA SER A 18 10.03 3.31 6.79
C SER A 18 11.51 3.59 6.48
N ARG A 19 11.92 3.47 5.21
CA ARG A 19 13.32 3.50 4.75
C ARG A 19 14.20 2.46 5.47
N GLY A 20 13.57 1.41 5.98
CA GLY A 20 14.21 0.26 6.59
C GLY A 20 14.37 -0.90 5.63
N GLU A 21 14.64 -2.05 6.21
CA GLU A 21 14.66 -3.32 5.51
C GLU A 21 13.66 -4.27 6.17
N VAL A 22 12.89 -4.98 5.36
CA VAL A 22 11.99 -6.03 5.84
C VAL A 22 12.27 -7.31 5.08
N ARG A 23 12.30 -8.42 5.82
CA ARG A 23 12.39 -9.77 5.29
C ARG A 23 11.08 -10.51 5.51
N VAL A 24 10.48 -11.01 4.43
CA VAL A 24 9.24 -11.78 4.45
C VAL A 24 9.54 -13.23 4.11
N HIS A 25 9.14 -14.14 4.97
CA HIS A 25 9.31 -15.58 4.81
C HIS A 25 8.04 -16.26 4.28
N GLY A 26 8.21 -17.38 3.59
CA GLY A 26 7.12 -18.28 3.21
C GLY A 26 6.27 -17.82 2.04
N CYS A 27 6.65 -16.78 1.31
CA CYS A 27 5.99 -16.36 0.08
C CYS A 27 6.96 -16.49 -1.10
N SER A 28 6.58 -17.25 -2.10
CA SER A 28 7.40 -17.46 -3.29
C SER A 28 7.30 -16.31 -4.29
N GLN A 29 8.39 -16.08 -5.03
CA GLN A 29 8.53 -15.01 -6.02
C GLN A 29 7.44 -15.05 -7.09
N ASP A 30 7.10 -16.23 -7.61
CA ASP A 30 6.10 -16.43 -8.68
C ASP A 30 4.73 -15.85 -8.35
N ARG A 31 4.39 -15.75 -7.06
CA ARG A 31 3.13 -15.15 -6.57
C ARG A 31 3.17 -13.63 -6.49
N LEU A 32 4.35 -13.01 -6.57
CA LEU A 32 4.61 -11.59 -6.37
C LEU A 32 5.29 -10.92 -7.58
N VAL A 33 5.42 -11.58 -8.73
CA VAL A 33 6.21 -11.09 -9.88
C VAL A 33 5.90 -9.63 -10.23
N THR A 34 4.62 -9.29 -10.41
CA THR A 34 4.23 -7.93 -10.79
C THR A 34 4.46 -6.93 -9.66
N ALA A 35 4.23 -7.33 -8.39
CA ALA A 35 4.53 -6.52 -7.23
C ALA A 35 6.02 -6.22 -7.11
N ILE A 36 6.87 -7.25 -7.19
CA ILE A 36 8.34 -7.13 -7.15
C ILE A 36 8.85 -6.23 -8.27
N THR A 37 8.35 -6.43 -9.49
CA THR A 37 8.73 -5.61 -10.65
C THR A 37 8.33 -4.14 -10.44
N THR A 38 7.15 -3.89 -9.88
CA THR A 38 6.69 -2.53 -9.57
C THR A 38 7.58 -1.87 -8.52
N LEU A 39 7.86 -2.56 -7.40
CA LEU A 39 8.72 -2.04 -6.35
C LEU A 39 10.15 -1.78 -6.85
N ALA A 40 10.71 -2.67 -7.67
CA ALA A 40 12.02 -2.47 -8.27
C ALA A 40 12.07 -1.23 -9.19
N ARG A 41 11.03 -0.99 -10.00
CA ARG A 41 10.90 0.23 -10.81
C ARG A 41 10.82 1.48 -9.94
N MET A 42 10.21 1.39 -8.76
CA MET A 42 10.18 2.48 -7.77
C MET A 42 11.52 2.67 -7.05
N GLY A 43 12.53 1.87 -7.33
CA GLY A 43 13.88 2.01 -6.77
C GLY A 43 14.14 1.12 -5.57
N ALA A 44 13.25 0.21 -5.24
CA ALA A 44 13.50 -0.78 -4.19
C ALA A 44 14.63 -1.73 -4.59
N GLN A 45 15.49 -2.02 -3.64
CA GLN A 45 16.45 -3.11 -3.69
C GLN A 45 15.76 -4.36 -3.14
N ILE A 46 15.70 -5.41 -3.94
CA ILE A 46 14.99 -6.64 -3.59
C ILE A 46 15.94 -7.81 -3.73
N GLU A 47 16.07 -8.59 -2.67
CA GLU A 47 16.80 -9.85 -2.67
C GLU A 47 15.81 -11.01 -2.49
N ILE A 48 15.98 -12.06 -3.27
CA ILE A 48 15.04 -13.18 -3.33
C ILE A 48 15.83 -14.47 -3.17
N THR A 49 15.35 -15.30 -2.25
CA THR A 49 15.82 -16.68 -2.07
C THR A 49 14.63 -17.63 -2.10
N ASP A 50 14.88 -18.92 -1.98
CA ASP A 50 13.81 -19.93 -1.90
C ASP A 50 13.00 -19.82 -0.59
N GLU A 51 13.55 -19.19 0.45
CA GLU A 51 12.93 -19.11 1.78
C GLU A 51 12.32 -17.75 2.10
N TRP A 52 12.87 -16.66 1.52
CA TRP A 52 12.47 -15.31 1.88
C TRP A 52 12.69 -14.28 0.75
N ILE A 53 11.99 -13.19 0.89
CA ILE A 53 12.14 -11.98 0.06
C ILE A 53 12.46 -10.81 0.99
N THR A 54 13.54 -10.08 0.70
CA THR A 54 13.90 -8.85 1.40
C THR A 54 13.67 -7.66 0.50
N ALA A 55 13.19 -6.54 1.07
CA ALA A 55 13.06 -5.28 0.36
C ALA A 55 13.57 -4.12 1.21
N SER A 56 14.31 -3.20 0.58
CA SER A 56 14.77 -1.94 1.17
C SER A 56 14.78 -0.82 0.12
N ALA A 57 14.76 0.44 0.55
CA ALA A 57 14.85 1.59 -0.33
C ALA A 57 15.79 2.68 0.24
N PRO A 58 17.11 2.40 0.34
CA PRO A 58 18.07 3.31 0.98
C PRO A 58 18.18 4.67 0.26
N SER A 59 17.95 4.71 -1.04
CA SER A 59 17.97 5.94 -1.85
C SER A 59 16.59 6.62 -1.97
N GLY A 60 15.59 6.14 -1.21
CA GLY A 60 14.21 6.60 -1.34
C GLY A 60 13.47 5.95 -2.50
N LEU A 61 12.19 6.30 -2.62
CA LEU A 61 11.29 5.76 -3.65
C LEU A 61 11.11 6.75 -4.78
N ARG A 62 11.06 6.25 -6.01
CA ARG A 62 10.70 6.99 -7.22
C ARG A 62 9.21 6.85 -7.52
N PRO A 63 8.58 7.85 -8.17
CA PRO A 63 7.19 7.75 -8.57
C PRO A 63 7.00 6.68 -9.64
N ALA A 64 5.77 6.18 -9.74
CA ALA A 64 5.36 5.22 -10.77
C ALA A 64 3.91 5.43 -11.19
N ALA A 65 3.57 4.94 -12.39
CA ALA A 65 2.20 4.78 -12.84
C ALA A 65 1.84 3.29 -12.83
N VAL A 66 0.76 2.96 -12.12
CA VAL A 66 0.29 1.58 -11.96
C VAL A 66 -1.21 1.52 -12.23
N HIS A 67 -1.62 0.55 -13.01
CA HIS A 67 -3.02 0.14 -13.10
C HIS A 67 -3.20 -1.23 -12.44
N THR A 68 -4.31 -1.39 -11.73
CA THR A 68 -4.64 -2.67 -11.13
C THR A 68 -5.15 -3.63 -12.22
N ASP A 69 -5.03 -4.92 -11.93
CA ASP A 69 -5.53 -5.97 -12.80
C ASP A 69 -5.81 -7.23 -11.97
N THR A 70 -6.37 -8.24 -12.60
CA THR A 70 -6.42 -9.59 -12.05
C THR A 70 -5.04 -10.25 -12.11
N HIS A 71 -4.82 -11.27 -11.26
CA HIS A 71 -3.58 -12.03 -11.32
C HIS A 71 -3.36 -12.65 -12.72
N PRO A 72 -2.14 -12.61 -13.29
CA PRO A 72 -0.85 -12.20 -12.73
C PRO A 72 -0.52 -10.69 -12.81
N GLY A 73 -1.46 -9.83 -13.15
CA GLY A 73 -1.29 -8.39 -13.11
C GLY A 73 -1.10 -7.85 -11.69
N PHE A 74 -1.03 -6.53 -11.55
CA PHE A 74 -0.95 -5.88 -10.24
C PHE A 74 -2.31 -5.95 -9.54
N VAL A 75 -2.47 -6.90 -8.62
CA VAL A 75 -3.80 -7.18 -8.04
C VAL A 75 -4.32 -6.00 -7.21
N THR A 76 -5.63 -5.78 -7.31
CA THR A 76 -6.31 -4.65 -6.66
C THR A 76 -6.12 -4.59 -5.14
N ASP A 77 -5.88 -5.71 -4.46
CA ASP A 77 -5.62 -5.74 -3.01
C ASP A 77 -4.22 -5.25 -2.61
N TRP A 78 -3.33 -5.02 -3.55
CA TRP A 78 -2.03 -4.38 -3.32
C TRP A 78 -2.09 -2.86 -3.47
N GLN A 79 -3.16 -2.32 -4.03
CA GLN A 79 -3.22 -0.89 -4.34
C GLN A 79 -3.23 0.00 -3.09
N GLN A 80 -3.82 -0.45 -1.98
CA GLN A 80 -3.90 0.34 -0.76
C GLN A 80 -2.51 0.53 -0.10
N PRO A 81 -1.70 -0.53 0.13
CA PRO A 81 -0.30 -0.36 0.54
C PRO A 81 0.54 0.43 -0.48
N LEU A 82 0.33 0.21 -1.79
CA LEU A 82 1.01 0.96 -2.85
C LEU A 82 0.69 2.46 -2.79
N MET A 83 -0.56 2.82 -2.51
CA MET A 83 -0.97 4.23 -2.36
C MET A 83 -0.13 4.93 -1.28
N VAL A 84 0.14 4.24 -0.17
CA VAL A 84 0.99 4.81 0.89
C VAL A 84 2.44 4.93 0.42
N LEU A 85 2.98 3.94 -0.31
CA LEU A 85 4.31 4.06 -0.93
C LEU A 85 4.38 5.27 -1.87
N PHE A 86 3.34 5.51 -2.66
CA PHE A 86 3.27 6.67 -3.55
C PHE A 86 3.28 8.00 -2.81
N THR A 87 2.70 8.09 -1.60
CA THR A 87 2.83 9.31 -0.78
C THR A 87 4.25 9.58 -0.34
N GLN A 88 5.13 8.56 -0.32
CA GLN A 88 6.53 8.68 0.11
C GLN A 88 7.52 8.68 -1.07
N ALA A 89 7.04 8.48 -2.30
CA ALA A 89 7.87 8.55 -3.50
C ALA A 89 8.17 10.00 -3.86
N ASP A 90 9.38 10.30 -4.34
CA ASP A 90 9.78 11.66 -4.73
C ASP A 90 9.27 11.99 -6.13
N GLY A 91 8.10 12.63 -6.19
CA GLY A 91 7.45 13.06 -7.44
C GLY A 91 5.99 12.66 -7.55
N MET A 92 5.47 12.65 -8.78
CA MET A 92 4.06 12.39 -9.06
C MET A 92 3.83 10.95 -9.47
N SER A 93 3.03 10.23 -8.70
CA SER A 93 2.59 8.86 -9.03
C SER A 93 1.13 8.84 -9.50
N VAL A 94 0.79 7.81 -10.27
CA VAL A 94 -0.57 7.61 -10.78
C VAL A 94 -1.04 6.20 -10.44
N LEU A 95 -2.24 6.11 -9.90
CA LEU A 95 -2.93 4.84 -9.70
C LEU A 95 -4.23 4.83 -10.52
N HIS A 96 -4.45 3.75 -11.25
CA HIS A 96 -5.67 3.51 -12.00
C HIS A 96 -6.26 2.17 -11.59
N GLU A 97 -7.42 2.20 -10.91
CA GLU A 97 -8.15 1.00 -10.47
C GLU A 97 -9.03 0.49 -11.60
N THR A 98 -8.85 -0.74 -12.02
CA THR A 98 -9.60 -1.34 -13.15
C THR A 98 -10.44 -2.54 -12.76
N VAL A 99 -10.40 -2.98 -11.50
CA VAL A 99 -11.03 -4.23 -11.05
C VAL A 99 -12.30 -3.99 -10.23
N PHE A 100 -12.27 -3.08 -9.26
CA PHE A 100 -13.38 -2.81 -8.35
C PHE A 100 -13.88 -1.37 -8.41
N GLU A 101 -15.20 -1.21 -8.47
CA GLU A 101 -15.84 0.09 -8.34
C GLU A 101 -15.59 0.69 -6.95
N ASN A 102 -15.42 2.02 -6.93
CA ASN A 102 -15.30 2.80 -5.68
C ASN A 102 -14.24 2.26 -4.69
N ARG A 103 -13.18 1.63 -5.21
CA ARG A 103 -12.13 1.05 -4.37
C ARG A 103 -11.28 2.10 -3.65
N LEU A 104 -11.37 3.37 -4.02
CA LEU A 104 -10.60 4.50 -3.46
C LEU A 104 -11.29 5.18 -2.26
N VAL A 105 -12.30 4.58 -1.66
CA VAL A 105 -13.04 5.14 -0.51
C VAL A 105 -12.20 5.37 0.75
N TYR A 106 -11.03 4.78 0.85
CA TYR A 106 -10.10 4.97 1.97
C TYR A 106 -9.20 6.22 1.81
N VAL A 107 -9.14 6.81 0.61
CA VAL A 107 -8.27 7.96 0.33
C VAL A 107 -8.49 9.15 1.27
N PRO A 108 -9.74 9.51 1.64
CA PRO A 108 -9.97 10.59 2.61
C PRO A 108 -9.25 10.39 3.95
N ALA A 109 -9.04 9.14 4.40
CA ALA A 109 -8.28 8.86 5.61
C ALA A 109 -6.79 9.20 5.41
N LEU A 110 -6.20 8.85 4.28
CA LEU A 110 -4.82 9.20 3.95
C LEU A 110 -4.64 10.71 3.75
N GLN A 111 -5.61 11.38 3.12
CA GLN A 111 -5.61 12.85 2.99
C GLN A 111 -5.65 13.54 4.36
N LYS A 112 -6.48 13.05 5.29
CA LYS A 112 -6.52 13.53 6.69
C LYS A 112 -5.17 13.36 7.39
N MET A 113 -4.42 12.32 7.04
CA MET A 113 -3.06 12.08 7.51
C MET A 113 -2.00 12.90 6.74
N GLY A 114 -2.38 13.77 5.83
CA GLY A 114 -1.48 14.65 5.09
C GLY A 114 -1.00 14.13 3.73
N GLY A 115 -1.56 13.02 3.25
CA GLY A 115 -1.29 12.53 1.89
C GLY A 115 -1.85 13.47 0.83
N GLU A 116 -1.01 13.93 -0.09
CA GLU A 116 -1.42 14.78 -1.22
C GLU A 116 -1.93 13.89 -2.36
N ILE A 117 -3.21 13.52 -2.29
CA ILE A 117 -3.87 12.58 -3.20
C ILE A 117 -5.10 13.25 -3.80
N GLU A 118 -5.19 13.27 -5.12
CA GLU A 118 -6.39 13.67 -5.85
C GLU A 118 -7.01 12.46 -6.52
N VAL A 119 -8.34 12.31 -6.49
CA VAL A 119 -9.06 11.18 -7.08
C VAL A 119 -10.05 11.66 -8.13
N PHE A 120 -10.22 10.86 -9.19
CA PHE A 120 -10.99 11.23 -10.36
C PHE A 120 -11.87 10.09 -10.86
N ALA A 121 -13.03 10.44 -11.42
CA ALA A 121 -13.82 9.55 -12.25
C ALA A 121 -13.31 9.49 -13.70
N ALA A 122 -12.47 10.47 -14.11
CA ALA A 122 -11.85 10.46 -15.44
C ALA A 122 -10.95 9.23 -15.59
N CYS A 123 -11.21 8.45 -16.65
CA CYS A 123 -10.48 7.22 -16.93
C CYS A 123 -9.12 7.51 -17.57
N LEU A 124 -8.05 7.02 -16.98
CA LEU A 124 -6.69 7.11 -17.51
C LEU A 124 -6.32 5.93 -18.42
N GLY A 125 -7.15 4.87 -18.44
CA GLY A 125 -6.90 3.65 -19.20
C GLY A 125 -7.56 3.61 -20.61
N GLY A 126 -8.33 4.64 -20.95
CA GLY A 126 -9.04 4.70 -22.23
C GLY A 126 -10.15 3.64 -22.38
N PRO A 127 -10.67 3.40 -23.60
CA PRO A 127 -11.85 2.57 -23.85
C PRO A 127 -11.76 1.12 -23.40
N ALA A 128 -10.55 0.60 -23.19
CA ALA A 128 -10.35 -0.77 -22.70
C ALA A 128 -10.66 -0.91 -21.20
N CYS A 129 -10.72 0.19 -20.44
CA CYS A 129 -11.07 0.16 -19.04
C CYS A 129 -12.57 -0.05 -18.84
N ARG A 130 -12.95 -1.01 -18.00
CA ARG A 130 -14.37 -1.32 -17.70
C ARG A 130 -15.12 -0.15 -17.05
N PHE A 131 -14.44 0.84 -16.53
CA PHE A 131 -15.01 2.03 -15.89
C PHE A 131 -14.94 3.28 -16.78
N HIS A 132 -14.51 3.14 -18.06
CA HIS A 132 -14.27 4.27 -18.97
C HIS A 132 -15.44 5.24 -19.07
N ASP A 133 -16.65 4.72 -19.23
CA ASP A 133 -17.88 5.50 -19.41
C ASP A 133 -18.75 5.55 -18.14
N THR A 134 -18.12 5.36 -16.96
CA THR A 134 -18.84 5.40 -15.68
C THR A 134 -18.44 6.64 -14.87
N ASN A 135 -19.29 7.02 -13.90
CA ASN A 135 -18.96 8.05 -12.91
C ASN A 135 -18.22 7.48 -11.69
N SER A 136 -17.74 6.24 -11.76
CA SER A 136 -16.99 5.61 -10.67
C SER A 136 -15.63 6.27 -10.51
N VAL A 137 -15.30 6.64 -9.28
CA VAL A 137 -13.97 7.18 -8.93
C VAL A 137 -12.97 6.03 -8.93
N HIS A 138 -12.07 6.01 -9.92
CA HIS A 138 -11.15 4.89 -10.13
C HIS A 138 -9.72 5.32 -10.55
N SER A 139 -9.44 6.60 -10.62
CA SER A 139 -8.11 7.13 -10.90
C SER A 139 -7.64 8.00 -9.75
N ALA A 140 -6.35 7.96 -9.44
CA ALA A 140 -5.73 8.83 -8.44
C ALA A 140 -4.38 9.35 -8.93
N VAL A 141 -4.09 10.62 -8.59
CA VAL A 141 -2.78 11.26 -8.73
C VAL A 141 -2.25 11.57 -7.33
N ILE A 142 -1.04 11.16 -7.06
CA ILE A 142 -0.41 11.26 -5.75
C ILE A 142 0.87 12.08 -5.89
N ARG A 143 0.98 13.17 -5.11
CA ARG A 143 2.21 13.98 -5.02
C ARG A 143 2.98 13.55 -3.78
N GLY A 144 4.14 12.99 -3.94
CA GLY A 144 5.11 12.68 -2.88
C GLY A 144 6.35 13.56 -3.00
N ALA A 145 7.23 13.63 -2.02
CA ALA A 145 7.07 12.95 -0.74
C ALA A 145 6.21 13.77 0.21
N SER A 146 5.04 13.26 0.54
CA SER A 146 4.13 13.95 1.48
C SER A 146 4.65 13.79 2.92
N LYS A 147 4.54 14.87 3.72
CA LYS A 147 4.80 14.78 5.16
C LYS A 147 3.55 14.27 5.88
N LEU A 148 3.53 12.97 6.15
CA LEU A 148 2.42 12.35 6.87
C LEU A 148 2.42 12.75 8.35
N ARG A 149 1.24 12.92 8.91
CA ARG A 149 0.99 13.34 10.30
C ARG A 149 0.00 12.43 11.01
N GLY A 150 0.09 12.39 12.32
CA GLY A 150 -0.87 11.66 13.14
C GLY A 150 -2.31 12.17 12.97
N ALA A 151 -3.26 11.24 12.96
CA ALA A 151 -4.69 11.56 12.84
C ALA A 151 -5.58 10.51 13.54
N ASP A 152 -6.82 10.89 13.85
CA ASP A 152 -7.87 9.96 14.27
C ASP A 152 -8.63 9.51 13.02
N VAL A 153 -8.46 8.24 12.62
CA VAL A 153 -9.06 7.68 11.41
C VAL A 153 -9.77 6.37 11.70
N THR A 154 -10.89 6.15 11.00
CA THR A 154 -11.64 4.90 11.06
C THR A 154 -11.38 4.09 9.79
N MET A 155 -11.02 2.83 9.98
CA MET A 155 -10.71 1.90 8.91
C MET A 155 -12.00 1.21 8.44
N PRO A 156 -12.39 1.34 7.16
CA PRO A 156 -13.64 0.78 6.67
C PRO A 156 -13.57 -0.71 6.36
N ASP A 157 -12.39 -1.23 6.07
CA ASP A 157 -12.16 -2.64 5.72
C ASP A 157 -10.72 -3.08 6.01
N VAL A 158 -10.41 -4.35 5.74
CA VAL A 158 -9.11 -5.00 5.99
C VAL A 158 -7.97 -4.29 5.26
N ARG A 159 -8.13 -4.00 3.96
CA ARG A 159 -7.05 -3.47 3.12
C ARG A 159 -6.81 -2.00 3.36
N ALA A 160 -7.89 -1.22 3.45
CA ALA A 160 -7.83 0.17 3.87
C ALA A 160 -7.24 0.33 5.27
N GLY A 161 -7.58 -0.59 6.18
CA GLY A 161 -7.03 -0.63 7.52
C GLY A 161 -5.52 -0.76 7.53
N PHE A 162 -4.98 -1.68 6.75
CA PHE A 162 -3.53 -1.86 6.69
C PHE A 162 -2.82 -0.63 6.13
N SER A 163 -3.39 0.04 5.12
CA SER A 163 -2.81 1.29 4.60
C SER A 163 -2.77 2.41 5.65
N ALA A 164 -3.79 2.51 6.50
CA ALA A 164 -3.80 3.46 7.60
C ALA A 164 -2.71 3.15 8.66
N VAL A 165 -2.46 1.86 8.94
CA VAL A 165 -1.33 1.46 9.82
C VAL A 165 0.01 1.83 9.19
N LEU A 166 0.21 1.56 7.90
CA LEU A 166 1.43 1.94 7.20
C LEU A 166 1.67 3.45 7.23
N ALA A 167 0.63 4.25 6.97
CA ALA A 167 0.72 5.70 7.03
C ALA A 167 1.03 6.20 8.45
N ALA A 168 0.42 5.59 9.48
CA ALA A 168 0.69 5.90 10.88
C ALA A 168 2.11 5.54 11.30
N ALA A 169 2.70 4.48 10.73
CA ALA A 169 4.06 4.03 11.04
C ALA A 169 5.14 5.07 10.66
N VAL A 170 4.86 5.95 9.71
CA VAL A 170 5.79 6.98 9.23
C VAL A 170 5.29 8.41 9.47
N ALA A 171 4.16 8.55 10.13
CA ALA A 171 3.63 9.86 10.54
C ALA A 171 4.49 10.49 11.64
N ASP A 172 4.55 11.82 11.66
CA ASP A 172 5.34 12.59 12.64
C ASP A 172 4.75 12.58 14.06
N GLN A 173 3.49 12.19 14.22
CA GLN A 173 2.77 12.10 15.48
C GLN A 173 1.99 10.77 15.58
N PRO A 174 1.66 10.30 16.80
CA PRO A 174 0.81 9.14 16.98
C PRO A 174 -0.56 9.29 16.31
N SER A 175 -1.09 8.20 15.78
CA SER A 175 -2.43 8.14 15.20
C SER A 175 -3.37 7.30 16.07
N LEU A 176 -4.64 7.67 16.10
CA LEU A 176 -5.70 6.85 16.66
C LEU A 176 -6.42 6.11 15.52
N LEU A 177 -6.25 4.80 15.46
CA LEU A 177 -6.85 3.96 14.43
C LEU A 177 -8.04 3.19 15.00
N ARG A 178 -9.23 3.42 14.45
CA ARG A 178 -10.47 2.76 14.84
C ARG A 178 -10.84 1.66 13.85
N GLY A 179 -11.57 0.63 14.31
CA GLY A 179 -11.98 -0.49 13.44
C GLY A 179 -10.89 -1.53 13.24
N ILE A 180 -9.96 -1.67 14.18
CA ILE A 180 -8.81 -2.59 14.13
C ILE A 180 -9.21 -4.06 13.92
N HIS A 181 -10.43 -4.46 14.31
CA HIS A 181 -10.96 -5.80 14.09
C HIS A 181 -10.99 -6.21 12.62
N HIS A 182 -11.05 -5.25 11.70
CA HIS A 182 -10.94 -5.55 10.27
C HIS A 182 -9.56 -6.12 9.92
N ILE A 183 -8.48 -5.54 10.45
CA ILE A 183 -7.11 -6.02 10.21
C ILE A 183 -6.90 -7.38 10.85
N GLU A 184 -7.34 -7.58 12.08
CA GLU A 184 -7.18 -8.84 12.83
C GLU A 184 -7.85 -10.04 12.13
N ARG A 185 -8.89 -9.81 11.32
CA ARG A 185 -9.55 -10.86 10.54
C ARG A 185 -8.84 -11.22 9.24
N GLY A 186 -8.01 -10.34 8.72
CA GLY A 186 -7.40 -10.48 7.39
C GLY A 186 -5.89 -10.65 7.38
N TYR A 187 -5.22 -10.44 8.51
CA TYR A 187 -3.77 -10.57 8.67
C TYR A 187 -3.43 -11.45 9.86
N HIS A 188 -2.40 -12.27 9.73
CA HIS A 188 -1.97 -13.14 10.81
C HIS A 188 -1.22 -12.33 11.88
N ARG A 189 -1.81 -12.21 13.09
CA ARG A 189 -1.22 -11.55 14.26
C ARG A 189 -0.59 -10.17 13.94
N PRO A 190 -1.31 -9.27 13.27
CA PRO A 190 -0.71 -8.07 12.64
C PRO A 190 -0.01 -7.16 13.65
N PHE A 191 -0.55 -6.99 14.84
CA PHE A 191 0.03 -6.08 15.84
C PHE A 191 1.30 -6.65 16.48
N GLU A 192 1.42 -7.96 16.60
CA GLU A 192 2.65 -8.60 17.04
C GLU A 192 3.74 -8.49 15.97
N GLN A 193 3.36 -8.68 14.69
CA GLN A 193 4.26 -8.48 13.55
C GLN A 193 4.76 -7.03 13.50
N PHE A 194 3.87 -6.04 13.59
CA PHE A 194 4.29 -4.64 13.61
C PHE A 194 5.15 -4.28 14.83
N ALA A 195 4.84 -4.82 16.01
CA ALA A 195 5.68 -4.62 17.20
C ALA A 195 7.08 -5.21 16.99
N SER A 196 7.18 -6.38 16.34
CA SER A 196 8.48 -6.98 16.00
C SER A 196 9.29 -6.16 14.99
N LEU A 197 8.61 -5.36 14.17
CA LEU A 197 9.22 -4.39 13.25
C LEU A 197 9.55 -3.03 13.91
N GLY A 198 9.33 -2.90 15.22
CA GLY A 198 9.69 -1.70 16.00
C GLY A 198 8.58 -0.67 16.15
N LEU A 199 7.35 -0.94 15.72
CA LEU A 199 6.23 -0.03 15.93
C LEU A 199 5.75 -0.08 17.38
N THR A 200 5.57 1.09 18.01
CA THR A 200 4.93 1.19 19.32
C THR A 200 3.41 1.24 19.16
N ILE A 201 2.74 0.20 19.63
CA ILE A 201 1.28 0.07 19.53
C ILE A 201 0.69 0.03 20.94
N ARG A 202 -0.34 0.83 21.20
CA ARG A 202 -1.12 0.81 22.43
C ARG A 202 -2.57 0.50 22.09
N ARG A 203 -3.18 -0.43 22.82
CA ARG A 203 -4.62 -0.68 22.76
C ARG A 203 -5.30 0.16 23.82
N GLY A 204 -6.30 0.90 23.43
CA GLY A 204 -7.19 1.65 24.32
C GLY A 204 -8.50 0.92 24.57
#